data_a962ea9d96cc6c1c07189c4e40a88dc4
#
_entry.id   a962ea9d96cc6c1c07189c4e40a88dc4
#
_cell.length_a   1.000
_cell.length_b   1.000
_cell.length_c   1.000
_cell.angle_alpha   90.00
_cell.angle_beta   90.00
_cell.angle_gamma   90.00
#
_symmetry.space_group_name_H-M   'P 1'
#
loop_
_entity.id
_entity.type
_entity.pdbx_description
1 polymer ?
#
loop_
_entity_poly.entity_id
_entity_poly.type
_entity_poly.pdbx_seq_one_letter_code
_entity_poly.pdbx_strand_id
1 'polypeptide(L)'
;MDLAKIRKEIDATDDQILSLFLKRMELCVGVAKYKKENNMQVFQGKREQEILERIKSKSPDDLAEGAGQLFTCIMDISKCLQQRILSDAPVPHFESPKTQPVRIACPGTKGSNTEEASVKLFPDSEIDFYPDFSDVFEAVENG
;
A
#
# COMPACT_ATOMS: atom_id res chain seq x y z
N MET A 1 -18.77 21.89 -25.23
CA MET A 1 -18.43 20.62 -24.53
C MET A 1 -19.17 20.64 -23.19
N ASP A 2 -19.96 19.63 -22.87
CA ASP A 2 -20.77 19.60 -21.62
C ASP A 2 -19.98 18.88 -20.52
N LEU A 3 -19.56 19.63 -19.50
CA LEU A 3 -18.79 19.10 -18.37
C LEU A 3 -19.54 18.00 -17.60
N ALA A 4 -20.88 18.12 -17.49
CA ALA A 4 -21.68 17.10 -16.82
C ALA A 4 -21.69 15.76 -17.57
N LYS A 5 -21.67 15.82 -18.91
CA LYS A 5 -21.55 14.62 -19.74
C LYS A 5 -20.18 13.95 -19.58
N ILE A 6 -19.11 14.77 -19.61
CA ILE A 6 -17.73 14.24 -19.43
C ILE A 6 -17.58 13.56 -18.06
N ARG A 7 -18.09 14.15 -16.98
CA ARG A 7 -18.05 13.56 -15.65
C ARG A 7 -18.77 12.21 -15.59
N LYS A 8 -19.96 12.10 -16.21
CA LYS A 8 -20.66 10.80 -16.29
C LYS A 8 -19.86 9.74 -17.05
N GLU A 9 -19.14 10.12 -18.09
CA GLU A 9 -18.29 9.19 -18.83
C GLU A 9 -17.07 8.77 -17.99
N ILE A 10 -16.52 9.68 -17.18
CA ILE A 10 -15.47 9.36 -16.22
C ILE A 10 -15.98 8.37 -15.15
N ASP A 11 -17.12 8.67 -14.51
CA ASP A 11 -17.73 7.80 -13.50
C ASP A 11 -17.95 6.37 -14.03
N ALA A 12 -18.49 6.25 -15.26
CA ALA A 12 -18.68 4.95 -15.90
C ALA A 12 -17.35 4.22 -16.21
N THR A 13 -16.29 4.97 -16.51
CA THR A 13 -14.94 4.42 -16.71
C THR A 13 -14.35 3.94 -15.39
N ASP A 14 -14.52 4.70 -14.30
CA ASP A 14 -14.07 4.34 -12.97
C ASP A 14 -14.72 3.05 -12.47
N ASP A 15 -16.02 2.85 -12.72
CA ASP A 15 -16.74 1.60 -12.44
C ASP A 15 -16.12 0.40 -13.18
N GLN A 16 -15.70 0.59 -14.43
CA GLN A 16 -15.01 -0.45 -15.21
C GLN A 16 -13.62 -0.75 -14.64
N ILE A 17 -12.86 0.28 -14.27
CA ILE A 17 -11.55 0.14 -13.64
C ILE A 17 -11.68 -0.64 -12.33
N LEU A 18 -12.65 -0.29 -11.47
CA LEU A 18 -12.94 -1.01 -10.24
C LEU A 18 -13.28 -2.48 -10.49
N SER A 19 -14.15 -2.76 -11.44
CA SER A 19 -14.54 -4.12 -11.80
C SER A 19 -13.35 -4.96 -12.26
N LEU A 20 -12.49 -4.41 -13.12
CA LEU A 20 -11.28 -5.08 -13.61
C LEU A 20 -10.23 -5.26 -12.50
N PHE A 21 -10.09 -4.30 -11.61
CA PHE A 21 -9.23 -4.40 -10.45
C PHE A 21 -9.67 -5.55 -9.53
N LEU A 22 -10.96 -5.62 -9.17
CA LEU A 22 -11.51 -6.68 -8.33
C LEU A 22 -11.29 -8.06 -8.97
N LYS A 23 -11.59 -8.20 -10.27
CA LYS A 23 -11.32 -9.43 -11.01
C LYS A 23 -9.84 -9.83 -10.98
N ARG A 24 -8.94 -8.84 -11.10
CA ARG A 24 -7.50 -9.10 -10.98
C ARG A 24 -7.10 -9.58 -9.58
N MET A 25 -7.72 -9.03 -8.53
CA MET A 25 -7.48 -9.49 -7.15
C MET A 25 -7.98 -10.93 -6.94
N GLU A 26 -9.12 -11.30 -7.48
CA GLU A 26 -9.61 -12.70 -7.45
C GLU A 26 -8.61 -13.67 -8.10
N LEU A 27 -8.06 -13.30 -9.26
CA LEU A 27 -7.01 -14.12 -9.90
C LEU A 27 -5.75 -14.23 -9.03
N CYS A 28 -5.38 -13.16 -8.32
CA CYS A 28 -4.26 -13.18 -7.39
C CYS A 28 -4.48 -14.12 -6.19
N VAL A 29 -5.73 -14.29 -5.74
CA VAL A 29 -6.08 -15.32 -4.74
C VAL A 29 -5.78 -16.72 -5.26
N GLY A 30 -6.14 -17.01 -6.51
CA GLY A 30 -5.79 -18.28 -7.16
C GLY A 30 -4.28 -18.51 -7.24
N VAL A 31 -3.53 -17.49 -7.62
CA VAL A 31 -2.06 -17.52 -7.63
C VAL A 31 -1.48 -17.78 -6.25
N ALA A 32 -2.03 -17.14 -5.20
CA ALA A 32 -1.58 -17.34 -3.83
C ALA A 32 -1.79 -18.77 -3.36
N LYS A 33 -2.96 -19.37 -3.64
CA LYS A 33 -3.25 -20.77 -3.31
C LYS A 33 -2.25 -21.70 -4.00
N TYR A 34 -2.03 -21.52 -5.30
CA TYR A 34 -1.04 -22.31 -6.04
C TYR A 34 0.37 -22.20 -5.45
N LYS A 35 0.80 -20.98 -5.09
CA LYS A 35 2.11 -20.75 -4.46
C LYS A 35 2.21 -21.42 -3.10
N LYS A 36 1.15 -21.40 -2.29
CA LYS A 36 1.07 -22.07 -0.99
C LYS A 36 1.26 -23.59 -1.14
N GLU A 37 0.53 -24.19 -2.06
CA GLU A 37 0.60 -25.63 -2.35
C GLU A 37 1.97 -26.08 -2.86
N ASN A 38 2.70 -25.20 -3.55
CA ASN A 38 4.01 -25.48 -4.15
C ASN A 38 5.20 -24.88 -3.38
N ASN A 39 5.00 -24.36 -2.17
CA ASN A 39 6.02 -23.71 -1.34
C ASN A 39 6.80 -22.59 -2.06
N MET A 40 6.10 -21.78 -2.88
CA MET A 40 6.70 -20.70 -3.66
C MET A 40 6.61 -19.37 -2.93
N GLN A 41 7.62 -18.51 -3.14
CA GLN A 41 7.63 -17.14 -2.59
C GLN A 41 6.63 -16.22 -3.31
N VAL A 42 6.10 -15.22 -2.58
CA VAL A 42 5.20 -14.19 -3.16
C VAL A 42 5.94 -13.33 -4.17
N PHE A 43 7.12 -12.85 -3.82
CA PHE A 43 7.89 -11.93 -4.65
C PHE A 43 8.49 -12.63 -5.86
N GLN A 44 8.26 -12.08 -7.05
CA GLN A 44 8.79 -12.54 -8.33
C GLN A 44 9.21 -11.30 -9.14
N GLY A 45 10.37 -10.71 -8.83
CA GLY A 45 10.83 -9.45 -9.42
C GLY A 45 10.89 -9.46 -10.95
N LYS A 46 11.30 -10.58 -11.56
CA LYS A 46 11.31 -10.71 -13.02
C LYS A 46 9.90 -10.53 -13.62
N ARG A 47 8.89 -11.12 -13.00
CA ARG A 47 7.51 -11.01 -13.48
C ARG A 47 6.94 -9.60 -13.32
N GLU A 48 7.30 -8.91 -12.25
CA GLU A 48 6.91 -7.51 -12.03
C GLU A 48 7.52 -6.60 -13.10
N GLN A 49 8.80 -6.78 -13.40
CA GLN A 49 9.48 -6.03 -14.45
C GLN A 49 8.84 -6.27 -15.84
N GLU A 50 8.58 -7.51 -16.22
CA GLU A 50 7.89 -7.86 -17.47
C GLU A 50 6.51 -7.17 -17.59
N ILE A 51 5.77 -7.08 -16.49
CA ILE A 51 4.47 -6.40 -16.47
C ILE A 51 4.67 -4.90 -16.70
N LEU A 52 5.61 -4.26 -16.00
CA LEU A 52 5.86 -2.81 -16.13
C LEU A 52 6.34 -2.45 -17.53
N GLU A 53 7.27 -3.19 -18.09
CA GLU A 53 7.75 -2.99 -19.47
C GLU A 53 6.59 -3.09 -20.48
N ARG A 54 5.76 -4.13 -20.34
CA ARG A 54 4.59 -4.32 -21.20
C ARG A 54 3.57 -3.19 -21.07
N ILE A 55 3.33 -2.67 -19.87
CA ILE A 55 2.39 -1.57 -19.63
C ILE A 55 2.94 -0.29 -20.22
N LYS A 56 4.18 0.06 -19.91
CA LYS A 56 4.84 1.27 -20.44
C LYS A 56 4.86 1.26 -21.98
N SER A 57 5.21 0.12 -22.59
CA SER A 57 5.25 0.00 -24.06
C SER A 57 3.90 0.11 -24.76
N LYS A 58 2.79 -0.08 -24.04
CA LYS A 58 1.42 0.06 -24.56
C LYS A 58 0.78 1.42 -24.26
N SER A 59 1.43 2.21 -23.44
CA SER A 59 0.94 3.53 -23.04
C SER A 59 1.51 4.61 -23.97
N PRO A 60 0.78 5.71 -24.22
CA PRO A 60 1.36 6.91 -24.80
C PRO A 60 2.54 7.41 -23.96
N ASP A 61 3.54 8.03 -24.60
CA ASP A 61 4.79 8.43 -23.95
C ASP A 61 4.58 9.36 -22.74
N ASP A 62 3.64 10.29 -22.84
CA ASP A 62 3.26 11.23 -21.78
C ASP A 62 2.52 10.58 -20.59
N LEU A 63 1.95 9.39 -20.77
CA LEU A 63 1.24 8.64 -19.73
C LEU A 63 1.96 7.36 -19.29
N ALA A 64 3.05 6.97 -19.94
CA ALA A 64 3.73 5.71 -19.69
C ALA A 64 4.22 5.58 -18.24
N GLU A 65 4.75 6.66 -17.67
CA GLU A 65 5.24 6.66 -16.29
C GLU A 65 4.08 6.57 -15.28
N GLY A 66 3.01 7.33 -15.48
CA GLY A 66 1.79 7.27 -14.67
C GLY A 66 1.14 5.88 -14.70
N ALA A 67 1.06 5.27 -15.88
CA ALA A 67 0.58 3.89 -16.03
C ALA A 67 1.50 2.90 -15.28
N GLY A 68 2.81 3.08 -15.33
CA GLY A 68 3.77 2.29 -14.57
C GLY A 68 3.52 2.38 -13.07
N GLN A 69 3.35 3.58 -12.53
CA GLN A 69 3.05 3.82 -11.11
C GLN A 69 1.73 3.18 -10.68
N LEU A 70 0.67 3.32 -11.46
CA LEU A 70 -0.61 2.66 -11.20
C LEU A 70 -0.46 1.15 -11.09
N PHE A 71 0.24 0.52 -12.03
CA PHE A 71 0.43 -0.93 -12.02
C PHE A 71 1.37 -1.40 -10.90
N THR A 72 2.34 -0.59 -10.49
CA THR A 72 3.16 -0.86 -9.29
C THR A 72 2.25 -0.91 -8.06
N CYS A 73 1.40 0.09 -7.85
CA CYS A 73 0.45 0.12 -6.74
C CYS A 73 -0.48 -1.11 -6.75
N ILE A 74 -1.03 -1.48 -7.90
CA ILE A 74 -1.87 -2.67 -8.05
C ILE A 74 -1.10 -3.97 -7.70
N MET A 75 0.18 -4.07 -8.08
CA MET A 75 1.02 -5.22 -7.75
C MET A 75 1.36 -5.27 -6.25
N ASP A 76 1.58 -4.14 -5.61
CA ASP A 76 1.83 -4.06 -4.16
C ASP A 76 0.61 -4.52 -3.37
N ILE A 77 -0.60 -4.07 -3.73
CA ILE A 77 -1.85 -4.55 -3.15
C ILE A 77 -1.99 -6.07 -3.35
N SER A 78 -1.65 -6.58 -4.55
CA SER A 78 -1.69 -8.01 -4.84
C SER A 78 -0.70 -8.82 -3.99
N LYS A 79 0.51 -8.29 -3.75
CA LYS A 79 1.52 -8.93 -2.87
C LYS A 79 1.02 -9.00 -1.43
N CYS A 80 0.47 -7.91 -0.91
CA CYS A 80 -0.12 -7.89 0.43
C CYS A 80 -1.24 -8.92 0.57
N LEU A 81 -2.13 -9.02 -0.43
CA LEU A 81 -3.21 -10.02 -0.44
C LEU A 81 -2.65 -11.45 -0.46
N GLN A 82 -1.67 -11.73 -1.32
CA GLN A 82 -1.03 -13.05 -1.41
C GLN A 82 -0.31 -13.40 -0.10
N GLN A 83 0.43 -12.45 0.48
CA GLN A 83 1.15 -12.67 1.74
C GLN A 83 0.20 -13.07 2.87
N ARG A 84 -0.95 -12.44 2.99
CA ARG A 84 -1.99 -12.79 3.97
C ARG A 84 -2.47 -14.24 3.79
N ILE A 85 -2.68 -14.68 2.56
CA ILE A 85 -3.15 -16.03 2.25
C ILE A 85 -2.05 -17.08 2.57
N LEU A 86 -0.78 -16.75 2.31
CA LEU A 86 0.33 -17.64 2.61
C LEU A 86 0.62 -17.77 4.10
N SER A 87 0.53 -16.68 4.84
CA SER A 87 0.87 -16.65 6.27
C SER A 87 -0.23 -17.20 7.18
N ASP A 88 -1.43 -17.47 6.67
CA ASP A 88 -2.64 -17.76 7.45
C ASP A 88 -2.91 -16.69 8.54
N ALA A 89 -2.30 -15.52 8.40
CA ALA A 89 -2.46 -14.45 9.36
C ALA A 89 -3.90 -13.94 9.36
N PRO A 90 -4.49 -13.74 10.54
CA PRO A 90 -5.78 -13.06 10.62
C PRO A 90 -5.66 -11.70 9.94
N VAL A 91 -6.70 -11.27 9.24
CA VAL A 91 -6.76 -9.92 8.67
C VAL A 91 -6.51 -8.95 9.81
N PRO A 92 -5.44 -8.12 9.76
CA PRO A 92 -5.27 -7.10 10.78
C PRO A 92 -6.55 -6.25 10.74
N HIS A 93 -7.33 -6.33 11.77
CA HIS A 93 -8.43 -5.42 11.97
C HIS A 93 -7.76 -4.10 12.31
N PHE A 94 -7.69 -3.19 11.35
CA PHE A 94 -7.30 -1.82 11.63
C PHE A 94 -8.43 -1.22 12.46
N GLU A 95 -8.35 -1.41 13.76
CA GLU A 95 -9.04 -0.50 14.65
C GLU A 95 -8.50 0.89 14.33
N SER A 96 -9.38 1.83 14.09
CA SER A 96 -8.98 3.24 14.00
C SER A 96 -8.08 3.54 15.21
N PRO A 97 -6.97 4.26 15.02
CA PRO A 97 -6.08 4.59 16.12
C PRO A 97 -6.95 5.06 17.28
N LYS A 98 -6.82 4.41 18.44
CA LYS A 98 -7.57 4.82 19.62
C LYS A 98 -7.20 6.28 19.84
N THR A 99 -8.19 7.16 19.90
CA THR A 99 -8.05 8.59 20.19
C THR A 99 -7.61 8.85 21.65
N GLN A 100 -7.08 7.84 22.33
CA GLN A 100 -6.50 7.97 23.67
C GLN A 100 -5.04 8.43 23.53
N PRO A 101 -4.56 9.25 24.47
CA PRO A 101 -3.17 9.65 24.49
C PRO A 101 -2.29 8.41 24.51
N VAL A 102 -1.41 8.30 23.53
CA VAL A 102 -0.45 7.21 23.37
C VAL A 102 0.95 7.80 23.47
N ARG A 103 1.92 6.99 23.89
CA ARG A 103 3.32 7.37 23.75
C ARG A 103 3.77 7.07 22.33
N ILE A 104 4.48 7.99 21.74
CA ILE A 104 4.94 7.89 20.35
C ILE A 104 6.45 7.90 20.34
N ALA A 105 7.06 6.86 19.76
CA ALA A 105 8.49 6.82 19.51
C ALA A 105 8.79 7.40 18.12
N CYS A 106 9.56 8.48 18.07
CA CYS A 106 9.93 9.18 16.85
C CYS A 106 11.43 9.12 16.57
N PRO A 107 11.85 8.84 15.33
CA PRO A 107 13.25 9.00 14.96
C PRO A 107 13.60 10.49 14.82
N GLY A 108 14.79 10.86 15.26
CA GLY A 108 15.34 12.22 15.15
C GLY A 108 15.23 13.04 16.41
N THR A 109 15.04 14.35 16.25
CA THR A 109 15.07 15.32 17.35
C THR A 109 13.83 16.22 17.32
N LYS A 110 13.62 16.91 18.42
CA LYS A 110 12.59 17.96 18.52
C LYS A 110 12.77 19.01 17.43
N GLY A 111 11.69 19.43 16.80
CA GLY A 111 11.69 20.33 15.63
C GLY A 111 11.78 19.61 14.28
N SER A 112 11.78 18.27 14.25
CA SER A 112 11.80 17.50 13.01
C SER A 112 10.42 17.42 12.33
N ASN A 113 10.42 17.08 11.03
CA ASN A 113 9.17 16.83 10.29
C ASN A 113 8.37 15.67 10.91
N THR A 114 9.06 14.72 11.56
CA THR A 114 8.43 13.58 12.24
C THR A 114 7.64 14.05 13.45
N GLU A 115 8.19 14.98 14.25
CA GLU A 115 7.46 15.62 15.35
C GLU A 115 6.22 16.36 14.84
N GLU A 116 6.36 17.19 13.80
CA GLU A 116 5.23 17.92 13.24
C GLU A 116 4.11 16.98 12.76
N ALA A 117 4.46 15.91 12.10
CA ALA A 117 3.50 14.90 11.68
C ALA A 117 2.82 14.21 12.87
N SER A 118 3.60 13.84 13.90
CA SER A 118 3.10 13.18 15.10
C SER A 118 2.14 14.07 15.89
N VAL A 119 2.46 15.34 16.08
CA VAL A 119 1.58 16.31 16.76
C VAL A 119 0.27 16.52 15.99
N LYS A 120 0.33 16.53 14.65
CA LYS A 120 -0.89 16.66 13.83
C LYS A 120 -1.79 15.44 13.89
N LEU A 121 -1.21 14.24 13.92
CA LEU A 121 -1.96 12.99 13.93
C LEU A 121 -2.43 12.61 15.34
N PHE A 122 -1.67 12.98 16.37
CA PHE A 122 -1.90 12.59 17.76
C PHE A 122 -1.63 13.78 18.69
N PRO A 123 -2.50 14.80 18.70
CA PRO A 123 -2.23 16.08 19.36
C PRO A 123 -2.04 16.00 20.88
N ASP A 124 -2.60 14.97 21.54
CA ASP A 124 -2.56 14.80 22.99
C ASP A 124 -1.57 13.72 23.46
N SER A 125 -0.64 13.32 22.59
CA SER A 125 0.28 12.22 22.84
C SER A 125 1.66 12.72 23.28
N GLU A 126 2.31 11.94 24.15
CA GLU A 126 3.70 12.15 24.56
C GLU A 126 4.63 11.60 23.46
N ILE A 127 5.62 12.40 23.05
CA ILE A 127 6.55 12.04 21.97
C ILE A 127 7.95 11.87 22.54
N ASP A 128 8.50 10.67 22.42
CA ASP A 128 9.86 10.32 22.76
C ASP A 128 10.72 10.28 21.48
N PHE A 129 11.91 10.88 21.55
CA PHE A 129 12.82 10.98 20.41
C PHE A 129 13.99 10.01 20.55
N TYR A 130 14.29 9.31 19.46
CA TYR A 130 15.37 8.34 19.37
C TYR A 130 16.29 8.68 18.19
N PRO A 131 17.62 8.49 18.32
CA PRO A 131 18.57 8.86 17.28
C PRO A 131 18.39 8.04 16.01
N ASP A 132 18.08 6.75 16.13
CA ASP A 132 18.00 5.80 15.03
C ASP A 132 16.67 5.06 14.97
N PHE A 133 16.32 4.56 13.77
CA PHE A 133 15.11 3.73 13.58
C PHE A 133 15.14 2.43 14.38
N SER A 134 16.32 1.82 14.57
CA SER A 134 16.49 0.63 15.42
C SER A 134 16.03 0.88 16.85
N ASP A 135 16.41 2.04 17.41
CA ASP A 135 16.04 2.42 18.77
C ASP A 135 14.52 2.66 18.90
N VAL A 136 13.89 3.20 17.84
CA VAL A 136 12.43 3.35 17.77
C VAL A 136 11.73 1.99 17.82
N PHE A 137 12.19 1.01 17.05
CA PHE A 137 11.62 -0.34 17.06
C PHE A 137 11.79 -1.01 18.42
N GLU A 138 12.99 -0.91 19.01
CA GLU A 138 13.27 -1.46 20.34
C GLU A 138 12.39 -0.83 21.43
N ALA A 139 12.19 0.49 21.36
CA ALA A 139 11.30 1.19 22.29
C ALA A 139 9.85 0.75 22.18
N VAL A 140 9.35 0.52 20.95
CA VAL A 140 7.97 0.04 20.74
C VAL A 140 7.79 -1.41 21.17
N GLU A 141 8.82 -2.26 21.00
CA GLU A 141 8.77 -3.66 21.45
C GLU A 141 8.80 -3.80 22.97
N ASN A 142 9.47 -2.89 23.65
CA ASN A 142 9.63 -2.91 25.13
C ASN A 142 8.50 -2.15 25.88
N GLY A 143 7.64 -1.37 25.19
CA GLY A 143 6.48 -0.64 25.76
C GLY A 143 6.85 0.76 26.21
#